data_222d8efd967897349bb60d4944ac8580
#
_entry.id   222d8efd967897349bb60d4944ac8580
#
_cell.length_a   1.000
_cell.length_b   1.000
_cell.length_c   1.000
_cell.angle_alpha   90.00
_cell.angle_beta   90.00
_cell.angle_gamma   90.00
#
_symmetry.space_group_name_H-M   'P 1'
#
loop_
_entity.id
_entity.type
_entity.pdbx_description
1 polymer ?
#
loop_
_entity_poly.entity_id
_entity_poly.type
_entity_poly.pdbx_seq_one_letter_code
_entity_poly.pdbx_strand_id
1 'polypeptide(L)'
;MFNFIAASLMAYLLVDVFKPPGSMATESKVFAVASWLPKMSELAAGFGVEMPNSPLNISFVWALICAALVWVFIWHTRWGYEIRAVGASQSASAYAGISYPKVVILAMVISGMLSGFFALNVLQGELHQIKLNFVEGFGFTGIAVALMGRNHPVGVI
;
A
#
# COMPACT_ATOMS: atom_id res chain seq x y z
N MET A 1 8.66 16.33 7.13
CA MET A 1 8.20 17.49 6.34
C MET A 1 7.32 17.09 5.17
N PHE A 2 7.75 16.21 4.25
CA PHE A 2 6.94 15.82 3.07
C PHE A 2 5.54 15.27 3.42
N ASN A 3 5.39 14.56 4.53
CA ASN A 3 4.11 14.04 4.96
C ASN A 3 3.07 15.13 5.27
N PHE A 4 3.51 16.25 5.87
CA PHE A 4 2.64 17.40 6.13
C PHE A 4 2.26 18.12 4.84
N ILE A 5 3.19 18.23 3.88
CA ILE A 5 2.90 18.82 2.56
C ILE A 5 1.87 17.96 1.82
N ALA A 6 2.04 16.63 1.83
CA ALA A 6 1.10 15.71 1.22
C ALA A 6 -0.29 15.78 1.87
N ALA A 7 -0.35 15.84 3.21
CA ALA A 7 -1.60 15.98 3.95
C ALA A 7 -2.31 17.30 3.64
N SER A 8 -1.57 18.41 3.59
CA SER A 8 -2.11 19.73 3.23
C SER A 8 -2.62 19.78 1.79
N LEU A 9 -1.87 19.18 0.86
CA LEU A 9 -2.28 19.06 -0.54
C LEU A 9 -3.57 18.24 -0.67
N MET A 10 -3.65 17.12 0.04
CA MET A 10 -4.83 16.26 0.07
C MET A 10 -6.05 17.02 0.62
N ALA A 11 -5.87 17.75 1.72
CA ALA A 11 -6.93 18.55 2.33
C ALA A 11 -7.42 19.64 1.35
N TYR A 12 -6.52 20.33 0.67
CA TYR A 12 -6.86 21.33 -0.35
C TYR A 12 -7.65 20.70 -1.49
N LEU A 13 -7.16 19.61 -2.08
CA LEU A 13 -7.84 18.93 -3.18
C LEU A 13 -9.23 18.44 -2.76
N LEU A 14 -9.38 17.94 -1.53
CA LEU A 14 -10.64 17.42 -1.05
C LEU A 14 -11.67 18.54 -0.84
N VAL A 15 -11.25 19.69 -0.30
CA VAL A 15 -12.14 20.82 0.03
C VAL A 15 -12.52 21.63 -1.21
N ASP A 16 -11.54 21.94 -2.07
CA ASP A 16 -11.75 22.87 -3.18
C ASP A 16 -12.10 22.19 -4.51
N VAL A 17 -11.63 20.95 -4.72
CA VAL A 17 -11.78 20.28 -6.02
C VAL A 17 -12.81 19.15 -5.99
N PHE A 18 -12.78 18.29 -4.96
CA PHE A 18 -13.59 17.06 -4.92
C PHE A 18 -14.88 17.19 -4.09
N LYS A 19 -15.01 18.25 -3.31
CA LYS A 19 -16.20 18.46 -2.49
C LYS A 19 -17.42 18.74 -3.37
N PRO A 20 -18.52 17.99 -3.23
CA PRO A 20 -19.76 18.32 -3.94
C PRO A 20 -20.36 19.62 -3.40
N PRO A 21 -20.90 20.49 -4.26
CA PRO A 21 -21.54 21.74 -3.86
C PRO A 21 -22.72 21.46 -2.92
N GLY A 22 -22.74 22.13 -1.76
CA GLY A 22 -23.81 21.99 -0.76
C GLY A 22 -23.56 20.94 0.32
N SER A 23 -22.48 20.17 0.27
CA SER A 23 -22.12 19.23 1.33
C SER A 23 -21.42 19.96 2.48
N MET A 24 -21.85 19.70 3.74
CA MET A 24 -21.13 20.15 4.94
C MET A 24 -19.97 19.23 5.31
N ALA A 25 -20.00 17.97 4.90
CA ALA A 25 -18.93 17.00 5.18
C ALA A 25 -17.73 17.23 4.25
N THR A 26 -16.52 17.06 4.80
CA THR A 26 -15.26 17.13 4.05
C THR A 26 -14.97 15.75 3.44
N GLU A 27 -15.82 15.36 2.49
CA GLU A 27 -15.79 14.06 1.81
C GLU A 27 -15.97 14.27 0.31
N SER A 28 -15.35 13.42 -0.49
CA SER A 28 -15.58 13.41 -1.93
C SER A 28 -16.94 12.81 -2.28
N LYS A 29 -17.37 12.97 -3.53
CA LYS A 29 -18.50 12.23 -4.07
C LYS A 29 -18.20 10.71 -3.97
N VAL A 30 -19.23 9.92 -3.64
CA VAL A 30 -19.12 8.45 -3.63
C VAL A 30 -18.74 7.98 -5.02
N PHE A 31 -17.79 7.08 -5.12
CA PHE A 31 -17.33 6.51 -6.38
C PHE A 31 -18.44 5.71 -7.05
N ALA A 32 -18.44 5.67 -8.37
CA ALA A 32 -19.37 4.84 -9.12
C ALA A 32 -19.24 3.36 -8.71
N VAL A 33 -20.36 2.65 -8.60
CA VAL A 33 -20.40 1.22 -8.22
C VAL A 33 -19.46 0.36 -9.08
N ALA A 34 -19.25 0.75 -10.32
CA ALA A 34 -18.33 0.07 -11.24
C ALA A 34 -16.84 0.12 -10.81
N SER A 35 -16.47 1.07 -9.93
CA SER A 35 -15.10 1.19 -9.40
C SER A 35 -14.92 0.55 -8.03
N TRP A 36 -15.94 -0.09 -7.48
CA TRP A 36 -15.84 -0.81 -6.22
C TRP A 36 -15.11 -2.14 -6.42
N LEU A 37 -14.26 -2.49 -5.48
CA LEU A 37 -13.62 -3.80 -5.50
C LEU A 37 -14.64 -4.88 -5.16
N PRO A 38 -14.77 -5.94 -6.00
CA PRO A 38 -15.69 -7.02 -5.72
C PRO A 38 -15.32 -7.73 -4.42
N LYS A 39 -16.33 -8.04 -3.62
CA LYS A 39 -16.16 -8.81 -2.39
C LYS A 39 -15.87 -10.27 -2.72
N MET A 40 -15.04 -10.89 -1.89
CA MET A 40 -14.69 -12.30 -2.04
C MET A 40 -15.94 -13.21 -1.97
N SER A 41 -16.95 -12.81 -1.17
CA SER A 41 -18.24 -13.51 -1.09
C SER A 41 -19.00 -13.51 -2.41
N GLU A 42 -18.97 -12.42 -3.18
CA GLU A 42 -19.63 -12.33 -4.50
C GLU A 42 -18.91 -13.21 -5.54
N LEU A 43 -17.58 -13.22 -5.49
CA LEU A 43 -16.78 -14.08 -6.36
C LEU A 43 -16.99 -15.56 -6.03
N ALA A 44 -17.02 -15.92 -4.73
CA ALA A 44 -17.25 -17.28 -4.28
C ALA A 44 -18.66 -17.77 -4.64
N ALA A 45 -19.68 -16.91 -4.55
CA ALA A 45 -21.03 -17.23 -4.99
C ALA A 45 -21.10 -17.55 -6.49
N GLY A 46 -20.28 -16.88 -7.33
CA GLY A 46 -20.13 -17.19 -8.76
C GLY A 46 -19.54 -18.57 -9.02
N PHE A 47 -18.78 -19.15 -8.08
CA PHE A 47 -18.23 -20.50 -8.10
C PHE A 47 -19.09 -21.53 -7.35
N GLY A 48 -20.28 -21.15 -6.86
CA GLY A 48 -21.19 -22.05 -6.15
C GLY A 48 -20.82 -22.31 -4.68
N VAL A 49 -19.93 -21.52 -4.10
CA VAL A 49 -19.54 -21.62 -2.69
C VAL A 49 -20.20 -20.48 -1.91
N GLU A 50 -21.15 -20.81 -1.04
CA GLU A 50 -21.79 -19.85 -0.14
C GLU A 50 -20.82 -19.51 1.00
N MET A 51 -20.20 -18.34 0.93
CA MET A 51 -19.39 -17.78 2.02
C MET A 51 -20.22 -16.78 2.84
N PRO A 52 -20.10 -16.78 4.17
CA PRO A 52 -20.70 -15.74 4.99
C PRO A 52 -20.18 -14.36 4.57
N ASN A 53 -21.01 -13.32 4.70
CA ASN A 53 -20.65 -11.95 4.37
C ASN A 53 -19.35 -11.54 5.10
N SER A 54 -18.24 -11.58 4.38
CA SER A 54 -16.92 -11.22 4.88
C SER A 54 -16.52 -9.88 4.29
N PRO A 55 -15.86 -9.01 5.06
CA PRO A 55 -15.25 -7.77 4.55
C PRO A 55 -14.06 -8.03 3.63
N LEU A 56 -13.67 -9.28 3.41
CA LEU A 56 -12.58 -9.66 2.52
C LEU A 56 -12.91 -9.31 1.07
N ASN A 57 -12.04 -8.51 0.48
CA ASN A 57 -12.10 -8.10 -0.91
C ASN A 57 -11.04 -8.82 -1.74
N ILE A 58 -11.12 -8.72 -3.05
CA ILE A 58 -10.10 -9.23 -3.98
C ILE A 58 -8.70 -8.66 -3.70
N SER A 59 -8.61 -7.53 -3.00
CA SER A 59 -7.35 -6.92 -2.57
C SER A 59 -6.49 -7.83 -1.68
N PHE A 60 -7.11 -8.79 -0.96
CA PHE A 60 -6.36 -9.79 -0.20
C PHE A 60 -5.51 -10.70 -1.12
N VAL A 61 -6.09 -11.16 -2.22
CA VAL A 61 -5.36 -11.95 -3.22
C VAL A 61 -4.24 -11.10 -3.84
N TRP A 62 -4.53 -9.83 -4.10
CA TRP A 62 -3.54 -8.89 -4.62
C TRP A 62 -2.40 -8.66 -3.63
N ALA A 63 -2.69 -8.56 -2.33
CA ALA A 63 -1.67 -8.45 -1.29
C ALA A 63 -0.74 -9.67 -1.25
N LEU A 64 -1.29 -10.89 -1.40
CA LEU A 64 -0.50 -12.12 -1.48
C LEU A 64 0.42 -12.12 -2.72
N ILE A 65 -0.10 -11.68 -3.87
CA ILE A 65 0.70 -11.54 -5.09
C ILE A 65 1.83 -10.52 -4.88
N CYS A 66 1.53 -9.35 -4.30
CA CYS A 66 2.54 -8.35 -3.99
C CYS A 66 3.61 -8.89 -3.02
N ALA A 67 3.22 -9.63 -1.99
CA ALA A 67 4.16 -10.25 -1.05
C ALA A 67 5.07 -11.27 -1.74
N ALA A 68 4.52 -12.10 -2.63
CA ALA A 68 5.30 -13.04 -3.43
C ALA A 68 6.27 -12.32 -4.38
N LEU A 69 5.82 -11.25 -5.04
CA LEU A 69 6.67 -10.42 -5.92
C LEU A 69 7.80 -9.76 -5.14
N VAL A 70 7.52 -9.20 -3.97
CA VAL A 70 8.54 -8.59 -3.09
C VAL A 70 9.54 -9.65 -2.64
N TRP A 71 9.07 -10.86 -2.29
CA TRP A 71 9.95 -11.96 -1.93
C TRP A 71 10.88 -12.33 -3.08
N VAL A 72 10.36 -12.57 -4.28
CA VAL A 72 11.17 -12.86 -5.48
C VAL A 72 12.13 -11.72 -5.75
N PHE A 73 11.67 -10.48 -5.69
CA PHE A 73 12.50 -9.30 -5.93
C PHE A 73 13.70 -9.25 -4.96
N ILE A 74 13.46 -9.40 -3.68
CA ILE A 74 14.52 -9.26 -2.65
C ILE A 74 15.51 -10.43 -2.72
N TRP A 75 15.04 -11.67 -2.93
CA TRP A 75 15.90 -12.85 -2.83
C TRP A 75 16.45 -13.34 -4.16
N HIS A 76 15.76 -13.10 -5.28
CA HIS A 76 16.10 -13.67 -6.59
C HIS A 76 16.55 -12.63 -7.61
N THR A 77 16.64 -11.34 -7.26
CA THR A 77 17.11 -10.31 -8.19
C THR A 77 18.42 -9.68 -7.76
N ARG A 78 19.17 -9.16 -8.74
CA ARG A 78 20.39 -8.38 -8.51
C ARG A 78 20.13 -7.15 -7.64
N TRP A 79 19.04 -6.44 -7.87
CA TRP A 79 18.67 -5.24 -7.10
C TRP A 79 18.35 -5.57 -5.65
N GLY A 80 17.67 -6.70 -5.40
CA GLY A 80 17.44 -7.19 -4.06
C GLY A 80 18.74 -7.54 -3.33
N TYR A 81 19.73 -8.11 -4.05
CA TYR A 81 21.06 -8.33 -3.49
C TYR A 81 21.73 -7.00 -3.10
N GLU A 82 21.70 -6.00 -3.99
CA GLU A 82 22.30 -4.68 -3.72
C GLU A 82 21.64 -4.00 -2.49
N ILE A 83 20.30 -4.09 -2.35
CA ILE A 83 19.57 -3.58 -1.18
C ILE A 83 20.04 -4.27 0.10
N ARG A 84 20.15 -5.59 0.10
CA ARG A 84 20.59 -6.35 1.28
C ARG A 84 22.06 -6.08 1.61
N ALA A 85 22.93 -5.97 0.61
CA ALA A 85 24.34 -5.66 0.80
C ALA A 85 24.54 -4.29 1.43
N VAL A 86 23.84 -3.26 0.96
CA VAL A 86 23.86 -1.91 1.53
C VAL A 86 23.29 -1.89 2.95
N GLY A 87 22.23 -2.66 3.20
CA GLY A 87 21.63 -2.79 4.53
C GLY A 87 22.54 -3.49 5.55
N ALA A 88 23.39 -4.42 5.10
CA ALA A 88 24.34 -5.10 5.96
C ALA A 88 25.56 -4.24 6.28
N SER A 89 26.16 -3.58 5.28
CA SER A 89 27.31 -2.69 5.48
C SER A 89 27.46 -1.73 4.31
N GLN A 90 27.27 -0.44 4.59
CA GLN A 90 27.42 0.62 3.60
C GLN A 90 28.86 0.74 3.08
N SER A 91 29.86 0.59 3.94
CA SER A 91 31.27 0.67 3.55
C SER A 91 31.66 -0.51 2.65
N ALA A 92 31.31 -1.75 3.03
CA ALA A 92 31.60 -2.92 2.23
C ALA A 92 30.91 -2.90 0.85
N SER A 93 29.67 -2.40 0.78
CA SER A 93 28.94 -2.27 -0.49
C SER A 93 29.60 -1.24 -1.42
N ALA A 94 30.17 -0.16 -0.89
CA ALA A 94 30.91 0.83 -1.68
C ALA A 94 32.16 0.20 -2.34
N TYR A 95 32.91 -0.64 -1.63
CA TYR A 95 34.05 -1.38 -2.19
C TYR A 95 33.61 -2.37 -3.30
N ALA A 96 32.39 -2.89 -3.20
CA ALA A 96 31.81 -3.76 -4.25
C ALA A 96 31.25 -2.97 -5.45
N GLY A 97 31.40 -1.64 -5.47
CA GLY A 97 30.94 -0.78 -6.56
C GLY A 97 29.44 -0.51 -6.54
N ILE A 98 28.73 -0.79 -5.44
CA ILE A 98 27.30 -0.55 -5.29
C ILE A 98 27.08 0.91 -4.89
N SER A 99 26.31 1.66 -5.70
CA SER A 99 26.04 3.06 -5.38
C SER A 99 24.88 3.19 -4.38
N TYR A 100 25.19 3.60 -3.15
CA TYR A 100 24.25 3.84 -2.07
C TYR A 100 23.04 4.70 -2.46
N PRO A 101 23.18 5.87 -3.12
CA PRO A 101 22.02 6.70 -3.46
C PRO A 101 21.01 6.00 -4.38
N LYS A 102 21.50 5.22 -5.36
CA LYS A 102 20.61 4.48 -6.29
C LYS A 102 19.78 3.44 -5.56
N VAL A 103 20.41 2.71 -4.62
CA VAL A 103 19.72 1.67 -3.83
C VAL A 103 18.66 2.29 -2.92
N VAL A 104 18.95 3.43 -2.28
CA VAL A 104 17.98 4.12 -1.43
C VAL A 104 16.80 4.62 -2.25
N ILE A 105 17.05 5.26 -3.40
CA ILE A 105 15.98 5.74 -4.29
C ILE A 105 15.12 4.56 -4.76
N LEU A 106 15.73 3.45 -5.17
CA LEU A 106 15.00 2.26 -5.60
C LEU A 106 14.10 1.71 -4.49
N ALA A 107 14.63 1.57 -3.28
CA ALA A 107 13.87 1.10 -2.12
C ALA A 107 12.67 2.03 -1.80
N MET A 108 12.89 3.34 -1.85
CA MET A 108 11.84 4.34 -1.62
C MET A 108 10.76 4.30 -2.70
N VAL A 109 11.12 4.14 -3.96
CA VAL A 109 10.16 4.02 -5.08
C VAL A 109 9.30 2.77 -4.91
N ILE A 110 9.89 1.62 -4.62
CA ILE A 110 9.14 0.37 -4.40
C ILE A 110 8.20 0.49 -3.19
N SER A 111 8.70 1.04 -2.09
CA SER A 111 7.88 1.30 -0.90
C SER A 111 6.69 2.22 -1.20
N GLY A 112 6.92 3.30 -1.97
CA GLY A 112 5.87 4.21 -2.39
C GLY A 112 4.81 3.54 -3.29
N MET A 113 5.22 2.69 -4.22
CA MET A 113 4.29 1.90 -5.05
C MET A 113 3.42 0.98 -4.19
N LEU A 114 4.01 0.23 -3.25
CA LEU A 114 3.27 -0.66 -2.36
C LEU A 114 2.29 0.11 -1.45
N SER A 115 2.69 1.28 -0.97
CA SER A 115 1.81 2.18 -0.22
C SER A 115 0.62 2.65 -1.04
N GLY A 116 0.80 2.90 -2.35
CA GLY A 116 -0.28 3.23 -3.27
C GLY A 116 -1.33 2.11 -3.40
N PHE A 117 -0.91 0.85 -3.43
CA PHE A 117 -1.84 -0.30 -3.45
C PHE A 117 -2.68 -0.40 -2.17
N PHE A 118 -2.12 -0.06 -1.02
CA PHE A 118 -2.89 0.04 0.22
C PHE A 118 -4.02 1.07 0.11
N ALA A 119 -3.73 2.25 -0.43
CA ALA A 119 -4.74 3.28 -0.62
C ALA A 119 -5.89 2.82 -1.53
N LEU A 120 -5.61 2.04 -2.58
CA LEU A 120 -6.65 1.44 -3.43
C LEU A 120 -7.60 0.54 -2.63
N ASN A 121 -7.08 -0.31 -1.75
CA ASN A 121 -7.91 -1.17 -0.91
C ASN A 121 -8.85 -0.36 -0.01
N VAL A 122 -8.32 0.64 0.67
CA VAL A 122 -9.12 1.45 1.61
C VAL A 122 -10.17 2.27 0.87
N LEU A 123 -9.80 2.93 -0.24
CA LEU A 123 -10.70 3.83 -0.96
C LEU A 123 -11.74 3.10 -1.79
N GLN A 124 -11.38 2.02 -2.46
CA GLN A 124 -12.29 1.29 -3.37
C GLN A 124 -12.91 0.06 -2.71
N GLY A 125 -12.26 -0.51 -1.68
CA GLY A 125 -12.74 -1.71 -1.01
C GLY A 125 -13.60 -1.45 0.23
N GLU A 126 -13.38 -0.33 0.93
CA GLU A 126 -14.03 -0.08 2.21
C GLU A 126 -14.83 1.22 2.25
N LEU A 127 -14.18 2.36 1.95
CA LEU A 127 -14.78 3.68 2.12
C LEU A 127 -15.65 4.11 0.95
N HIS A 128 -15.34 3.68 -0.27
CA HIS A 128 -15.99 4.06 -1.53
C HIS A 128 -16.02 5.58 -1.81
N GLN A 129 -15.24 6.34 -1.05
CA GLN A 129 -15.10 7.79 -1.15
C GLN A 129 -13.79 8.24 -0.50
N ILE A 130 -13.31 9.43 -0.86
CA ILE A 130 -12.13 10.00 -0.20
C ILE A 130 -12.61 10.77 1.03
N LYS A 131 -12.09 10.39 2.21
CA LYS A 131 -12.29 11.10 3.47
C LYS A 131 -10.99 11.75 3.91
N LEU A 132 -11.12 12.83 4.67
CA LEU A 132 -9.95 13.40 5.34
C LEU A 132 -9.43 12.38 6.35
N ASN A 133 -8.10 12.21 6.42
CA ASN A 133 -7.45 11.31 7.37
C ASN A 133 -7.73 9.81 7.20
N PHE A 134 -8.10 9.33 6.02
CA PHE A 134 -8.36 7.91 5.75
C PHE A 134 -7.16 6.97 6.05
N VAL A 135 -5.97 7.53 6.24
CA VAL A 135 -4.70 6.79 6.50
C VAL A 135 -4.33 6.77 7.99
N GLU A 136 -5.21 7.23 8.89
CA GLU A 136 -4.90 7.37 10.33
C GLU A 136 -4.38 6.07 10.96
N GLY A 137 -3.14 6.09 11.43
CA GLY A 137 -2.53 5.02 12.21
C GLY A 137 -2.02 3.80 11.42
N PHE A 138 -2.50 3.55 10.21
CA PHE A 138 -2.10 2.37 9.43
C PHE A 138 -0.60 2.30 9.13
N GLY A 139 0.07 3.43 8.94
CA GLY A 139 1.51 3.47 8.75
C GLY A 139 2.28 2.94 9.96
N PHE A 140 1.88 3.32 11.17
CA PHE A 140 2.49 2.82 12.42
C PHE A 140 2.18 1.35 12.65
N THR A 141 0.96 0.92 12.39
CA THR A 141 0.57 -0.49 12.45
C THR A 141 1.40 -1.32 11.47
N GLY A 142 1.60 -0.83 10.25
CA GLY A 142 2.43 -1.49 9.24
C GLY A 142 3.89 -1.65 9.69
N ILE A 143 4.46 -0.64 10.34
CA ILE A 143 5.82 -0.73 10.92
C ILE A 143 5.87 -1.80 12.02
N ALA A 144 4.88 -1.82 12.91
CA ALA A 144 4.80 -2.82 13.98
C ALA A 144 4.73 -4.24 13.41
N VAL A 145 3.85 -4.47 12.44
CA VAL A 145 3.71 -5.78 11.75
C VAL A 145 5.00 -6.18 11.04
N ALA A 146 5.66 -5.25 10.34
CA ALA A 146 6.93 -5.52 9.67
C ALA A 146 8.03 -5.94 10.64
N LEU A 147 8.12 -5.29 11.81
CA LEU A 147 9.07 -5.64 12.86
C LEU A 147 8.76 -7.00 13.48
N MET A 148 7.49 -7.29 13.76
CA MET A 148 7.06 -8.61 14.26
C MET A 148 7.36 -9.72 13.25
N GLY A 149 7.17 -9.46 11.96
CA GLY A 149 7.51 -10.35 10.86
C GLY A 149 9.00 -10.42 10.53
N ARG A 150 9.88 -9.79 11.34
CA ARG A 150 11.34 -9.72 11.11
C ARG A 150 11.72 -9.18 9.74
N ASN A 151 10.95 -8.26 9.20
CA ASN A 151 11.09 -7.69 7.85
C ASN A 151 11.10 -8.77 6.73
N HIS A 152 10.49 -9.93 6.98
CA HIS A 152 10.37 -11.00 6.00
C HIS A 152 8.95 -11.02 5.43
N PRO A 153 8.73 -11.06 4.09
CA PRO A 153 7.40 -11.01 3.50
C PRO A 153 6.43 -12.08 4.00
N VAL A 154 6.92 -13.29 4.23
CA VAL A 154 6.11 -14.40 4.79
C VAL A 154 5.77 -14.19 6.27
N GLY A 155 6.59 -13.44 7.01
CA GLY A 155 6.33 -13.13 8.41
C GLY A 155 5.34 -11.97 8.61
N VAL A 156 5.03 -11.23 7.55
CA VAL A 156 4.09 -10.10 7.54
C VAL A 156 2.68 -10.56 7.18
N ILE A 157 2.53 -11.70 6.50
CA ILE A 157 1.25 -12.34 6.15
C ILE A 157 0.75 -13.17 7.33
#